data_09259d3f7e04fbc08ab7a716af025595
#
_entry.id   09259d3f7e04fbc08ab7a716af025595
#
_cell.length_a   1.000
_cell.length_b   1.000
_cell.length_c   1.000
_cell.angle_alpha   90.00
_cell.angle_beta   90.00
_cell.angle_gamma   90.00
#
_symmetry.space_group_name_H-M   'P 1'
#
loop_
_entity.id
_entity.type
_entity.pdbx_description
1 polymer ?
#
loop_
_entity_poly.entity_id
_entity_poly.type
_entity_poly.pdbx_seq_one_letter_code
_entity_poly.pdbx_strand_id
1 'polypeptide(L)'
;IGMGASIALAESGANVTLVSRTDSELKDLTNHIISQGHKATYFALDVNNEKEVSDLIDKSDPFDILINNAGTNKPAKLVDTDLNDFDYVMSLNVRSVINLSKNVVAKMLNNNIKGSIINVSSQMGHVGGPNRTTYCSSKFAIEGFTKALAIELAPNGIRVNTVCPTFIQTPMTEPFLKDEEFKKTTIGMIPLGRLGEVKDLMGPFVFLASEASSLMTGSSLMVDGGWTSR
;
A
#
# COMPACT_ATOMS: atom_id res chain seq x y z
N ILE A 1 -7.96 3.03 -1.25
CA ILE A 1 -7.32 2.36 -0.11
C ILE A 1 -6.57 3.41 0.72
N GLY A 2 -5.61 4.14 0.17
CA GLY A 2 -4.80 5.13 0.89
C GLY A 2 -5.61 6.16 1.68
N MET A 3 -6.68 6.70 1.10
CA MET A 3 -7.59 7.62 1.80
C MET A 3 -8.14 6.98 3.10
N GLY A 4 -8.68 5.75 3.01
CA GLY A 4 -9.22 5.07 4.20
C GLY A 4 -8.16 4.78 5.26
N ALA A 5 -6.95 4.34 4.85
CA ALA A 5 -5.83 4.15 5.75
C ALA A 5 -5.47 5.47 6.49
N SER A 6 -5.42 6.59 5.76
CA SER A 6 -5.11 7.90 6.32
C SER A 6 -6.15 8.37 7.33
N ILE A 7 -7.45 8.20 7.02
CA ILE A 7 -8.54 8.54 7.94
C ILE A 7 -8.44 7.69 9.21
N ALA A 8 -8.32 6.36 9.06
CA ALA A 8 -8.27 5.45 10.22
C ALA A 8 -7.08 5.71 11.15
N LEU A 9 -5.91 6.04 10.59
CA LEU A 9 -4.74 6.40 11.38
C LEU A 9 -4.91 7.74 12.08
N ALA A 10 -5.47 8.76 11.40
CA ALA A 10 -5.77 10.05 12.01
C ALA A 10 -6.77 9.91 13.17
N GLU A 11 -7.86 9.14 13.00
CA GLU A 11 -8.83 8.80 14.04
C GLU A 11 -8.20 8.04 15.21
N SER A 12 -7.14 7.27 14.93
CA SER A 12 -6.34 6.57 15.95
C SER A 12 -5.27 7.45 16.61
N GLY A 13 -5.21 8.75 16.29
CA GLY A 13 -4.34 9.73 16.93
C GLY A 13 -3.01 10.00 16.21
N ALA A 14 -2.78 9.43 15.03
CA ALA A 14 -1.57 9.72 14.26
C ALA A 14 -1.62 11.12 13.61
N ASN A 15 -0.45 11.75 13.49
CA ASN A 15 -0.25 12.90 12.63
C ASN A 15 0.03 12.40 11.22
N VAL A 16 -0.88 12.61 10.27
CA VAL A 16 -0.80 11.98 8.94
C VAL A 16 -0.19 12.94 7.92
N THR A 17 0.83 12.47 7.20
CA THR A 17 1.37 13.14 6.01
C THR A 17 0.89 12.42 4.76
N LEU A 18 0.08 13.11 3.96
CA LEU A 18 -0.54 12.58 2.74
C LEU A 18 0.34 12.89 1.53
N VAL A 19 0.56 11.88 0.70
CA VAL A 19 1.35 12.07 -0.53
C VAL A 19 0.63 11.43 -1.71
N SER A 20 0.38 12.21 -2.75
CA SER A 20 -0.10 11.77 -4.06
C SER A 20 0.17 12.83 -5.13
N ARG A 21 -0.21 12.57 -6.37
CA ARG A 21 0.00 13.51 -7.48
C ARG A 21 -1.07 14.58 -7.58
N THR A 22 -2.27 14.35 -7.06
CA THR A 22 -3.44 15.23 -7.24
C THR A 22 -3.59 16.16 -6.06
N ASP A 23 -3.18 17.41 -6.22
CA ASP A 23 -3.22 18.43 -5.15
C ASP A 23 -4.63 18.64 -4.58
N SER A 24 -5.65 18.76 -5.46
CA SER A 24 -7.04 18.99 -5.02
C SER A 24 -7.57 17.87 -4.13
N GLU A 25 -7.33 16.59 -4.48
CA GLU A 25 -7.77 15.45 -3.67
C GLU A 25 -7.06 15.40 -2.31
N LEU A 26 -5.77 15.73 -2.29
CA LEU A 26 -4.98 15.81 -1.06
C LEU A 26 -5.49 16.92 -0.15
N LYS A 27 -5.76 18.09 -0.72
CA LYS A 27 -6.31 19.25 0.02
C LYS A 27 -7.67 18.92 0.62
N ASP A 28 -8.56 18.32 -0.14
CA ASP A 28 -9.91 17.95 0.33
C ASP A 28 -9.83 16.93 1.46
N LEU A 29 -9.00 15.88 1.32
CA LEU A 29 -8.81 14.88 2.35
C LEU A 29 -8.15 15.47 3.61
N THR A 30 -7.15 16.33 3.45
CA THR A 30 -6.50 17.03 4.58
C THR A 30 -7.49 17.88 5.34
N ASN A 31 -8.30 18.67 4.64
CA ASN A 31 -9.35 19.50 5.24
C ASN A 31 -10.39 18.65 5.97
N HIS A 32 -10.79 17.51 5.36
CA HIS A 32 -11.71 16.58 6.01
C HIS A 32 -11.13 16.06 7.33
N ILE A 33 -9.90 15.56 7.35
CA ILE A 33 -9.24 15.04 8.56
C ILE A 33 -9.14 16.12 9.64
N ILE A 34 -8.73 17.35 9.27
CA ILE A 34 -8.62 18.47 10.19
C ILE A 34 -10.00 18.88 10.75
N SER A 35 -11.05 18.88 9.92
CA SER A 35 -12.42 19.22 10.36
C SER A 35 -12.98 18.24 11.39
N GLN A 36 -12.47 17.01 11.43
CA GLN A 36 -12.82 16.00 12.44
C GLN A 36 -11.95 16.12 13.71
N GLY A 37 -11.11 17.15 13.83
CA GLY A 37 -10.28 17.41 15.01
C GLY A 37 -8.94 16.67 15.00
N HIS A 38 -8.56 16.06 13.89
CA HIS A 38 -7.29 15.32 13.74
C HIS A 38 -6.22 16.16 13.03
N LYS A 39 -5.00 15.65 12.96
CA LYS A 39 -3.86 16.36 12.35
C LYS A 39 -3.47 15.70 11.03
N ALA A 40 -3.37 16.51 9.99
CA ALA A 40 -2.88 16.08 8.69
C ALA A 40 -2.13 17.20 7.98
N THR A 41 -1.15 16.82 7.18
CA THR A 41 -0.45 17.65 6.19
C THR A 41 -0.41 16.92 4.86
N TYR A 42 -0.10 17.59 3.75
CA TYR A 42 0.03 16.93 2.48
C TYR A 42 1.12 17.53 1.59
N PHE A 43 1.58 16.70 0.64
CA PHE A 43 2.52 17.08 -0.39
C PHE A 43 2.10 16.47 -1.73
N ALA A 44 1.89 17.32 -2.74
CA ALA A 44 1.59 16.89 -4.09
C ALA A 44 2.91 16.58 -4.81
N LEU A 45 3.22 15.28 -5.02
CA LEU A 45 4.40 14.81 -5.76
C LEU A 45 4.17 13.44 -6.38
N ASP A 46 4.96 13.10 -7.40
CA ASP A 46 5.03 11.74 -7.93
C ASP A 46 6.09 10.94 -7.16
N VAL A 47 5.68 9.83 -6.53
CA VAL A 47 6.59 8.94 -5.80
C VAL A 47 7.67 8.29 -6.68
N ASN A 48 7.53 8.34 -8.02
CA ASN A 48 8.57 7.97 -8.96
C ASN A 48 9.67 9.04 -9.11
N ASN A 49 9.44 10.27 -8.67
CA ASN A 49 10.45 11.32 -8.67
C ASN A 49 11.33 11.19 -7.43
N GLU A 50 12.47 10.54 -7.62
CA GLU A 50 13.41 10.23 -6.52
C GLU A 50 13.88 11.49 -5.79
N LYS A 51 14.10 12.59 -6.53
CA LYS A 51 14.55 13.85 -5.94
C LYS A 51 13.47 14.49 -5.07
N GLU A 52 12.24 14.57 -5.55
CA GLU A 52 11.12 15.13 -4.77
C GLU A 52 10.86 14.29 -3.50
N VAL A 53 10.95 12.96 -3.60
CA VAL A 53 10.83 12.06 -2.45
C VAL A 53 11.95 12.31 -1.43
N SER A 54 13.21 12.40 -1.87
CA SER A 54 14.34 12.69 -0.99
C SER A 54 14.18 14.05 -0.33
N ASP A 55 13.88 15.10 -1.12
CA ASP A 55 13.69 16.47 -0.63
C ASP A 55 12.57 16.55 0.43
N LEU A 56 11.46 15.80 0.23
CA LEU A 56 10.37 15.70 1.20
C LEU A 56 10.84 15.07 2.50
N ILE A 57 11.45 13.89 2.42
CA ILE A 57 11.89 13.16 3.62
C ILE A 57 12.95 13.94 4.39
N ASP A 58 13.90 14.57 3.71
CA ASP A 58 14.96 15.36 4.36
C ASP A 58 14.41 16.55 5.15
N LYS A 59 13.37 17.20 4.63
CA LYS A 59 12.73 18.39 5.25
C LYS A 59 11.66 18.06 6.30
N SER A 60 11.18 16.82 6.33
CA SER A 60 10.17 16.38 7.30
C SER A 60 10.80 15.98 8.63
N ASP A 61 10.05 15.98 9.71
CA ASP A 61 10.42 15.23 10.91
C ASP A 61 10.50 13.73 10.60
N PRO A 62 11.24 12.94 11.39
CA PRO A 62 11.27 11.50 11.20
C PRO A 62 9.88 10.88 11.34
N PHE A 63 9.56 9.94 10.46
CA PHE A 63 8.29 9.21 10.48
C PHE A 63 8.40 7.94 11.34
N ASP A 64 7.38 7.66 12.16
CA ASP A 64 7.25 6.41 12.90
C ASP A 64 6.62 5.30 12.04
N ILE A 65 5.79 5.68 11.09
CA ILE A 65 5.02 4.76 10.25
C ILE A 65 5.17 5.17 8.79
N LEU A 66 5.47 4.19 7.93
CA LEU A 66 5.41 4.35 6.47
C LEU A 66 4.38 3.41 5.87
N ILE A 67 3.45 3.94 5.07
CA ILE A 67 2.53 3.13 4.26
C ILE A 67 2.83 3.34 2.78
N ASN A 68 3.38 2.32 2.14
CA ASN A 68 3.57 2.27 0.71
C ASN A 68 2.28 1.78 0.03
N ASN A 69 1.41 2.73 -0.35
CA ASN A 69 0.10 2.42 -0.95
C ASN A 69 0.05 2.70 -2.46
N ALA A 70 0.89 3.58 -2.99
CA ALA A 70 0.88 3.91 -4.41
C ALA A 70 1.07 2.65 -5.27
N GLY A 71 0.24 2.51 -6.29
CA GLY A 71 0.31 1.33 -7.16
C GLY A 71 -0.68 1.40 -8.30
N THR A 72 -0.43 0.59 -9.32
CA THR A 72 -1.26 0.50 -10.52
C THR A 72 -1.30 -0.92 -11.07
N ASN A 73 -2.20 -1.16 -12.00
CA ASN A 73 -2.34 -2.41 -12.73
C ASN A 73 -2.66 -2.12 -14.20
N LYS A 74 -2.01 -2.85 -15.09
CA LYS A 74 -2.21 -2.82 -16.54
C LYS A 74 -2.49 -4.25 -17.02
N PRO A 75 -3.76 -4.68 -17.00
CA PRO A 75 -4.12 -6.04 -17.37
C PRO A 75 -3.93 -6.29 -18.86
N ALA A 76 -3.17 -7.34 -19.20
CA ALA A 76 -2.99 -7.80 -20.57
C ALA A 76 -2.62 -9.29 -20.57
N LYS A 77 -2.91 -10.01 -21.68
CA LYS A 77 -2.27 -11.30 -21.93
C LYS A 77 -0.77 -11.09 -22.11
N LEU A 78 0.03 -12.07 -21.74
CA LEU A 78 1.49 -11.95 -21.84
C LEU A 78 1.95 -11.52 -23.26
N VAL A 79 1.36 -12.13 -24.28
CA VAL A 79 1.70 -11.87 -25.68
C VAL A 79 1.29 -10.48 -26.16
N ASP A 80 0.36 -9.82 -25.47
CA ASP A 80 -0.16 -8.48 -25.80
C ASP A 80 0.39 -7.43 -24.80
N THR A 81 1.30 -7.80 -23.93
CA THR A 81 1.85 -6.88 -22.92
C THR A 81 2.78 -5.86 -23.58
N ASP A 82 2.45 -4.57 -23.46
CA ASP A 82 3.38 -3.49 -23.82
C ASP A 82 4.47 -3.38 -22.73
N LEU A 83 5.73 -3.40 -23.14
CA LEU A 83 6.86 -3.27 -22.20
C LEU A 83 6.93 -1.90 -21.53
N ASN A 84 6.39 -0.84 -22.13
CA ASN A 84 6.25 0.46 -21.46
C ASN A 84 5.24 0.38 -20.30
N ASP A 85 4.14 -0.36 -20.46
CA ASP A 85 3.18 -0.63 -19.38
C ASP A 85 3.81 -1.51 -18.29
N PHE A 86 4.64 -2.49 -18.68
CA PHE A 86 5.43 -3.29 -17.72
C PHE A 86 6.36 -2.39 -16.91
N ASP A 87 7.18 -1.57 -17.57
CA ASP A 87 8.13 -0.66 -16.92
C ASP A 87 7.42 0.33 -16.00
N TYR A 88 6.27 0.87 -16.41
CA TYR A 88 5.46 1.76 -15.60
C TYR A 88 4.92 1.07 -14.33
N VAL A 89 4.39 -0.15 -14.46
CA VAL A 89 3.91 -0.94 -13.31
C VAL A 89 5.06 -1.26 -12.36
N MET A 90 6.20 -1.71 -12.86
CA MET A 90 7.36 -2.04 -12.04
C MET A 90 7.96 -0.80 -11.38
N SER A 91 8.01 0.32 -12.09
CA SER A 91 8.48 1.59 -11.52
C SER A 91 7.59 2.04 -10.36
N LEU A 92 6.27 2.04 -10.55
CA LEU A 92 5.35 2.52 -9.51
C LEU A 92 5.15 1.51 -8.38
N ASN A 93 5.00 0.21 -8.69
CA ASN A 93 4.67 -0.78 -7.66
C ASN A 93 5.87 -1.30 -6.89
N VAL A 94 7.09 -1.20 -7.44
CA VAL A 94 8.30 -1.79 -6.84
C VAL A 94 9.38 -0.74 -6.60
N ARG A 95 9.86 -0.07 -7.65
CA ARG A 95 10.97 0.88 -7.53
C ARG A 95 10.65 2.04 -6.58
N SER A 96 9.45 2.63 -6.71
CA SER A 96 9.03 3.73 -5.84
C SER A 96 8.94 3.30 -4.37
N VAL A 97 8.44 2.08 -4.10
CA VAL A 97 8.37 1.51 -2.75
C VAL A 97 9.76 1.35 -2.14
N ILE A 98 10.71 0.80 -2.91
CA ILE A 98 12.09 0.62 -2.47
C ILE A 98 12.75 1.99 -2.19
N ASN A 99 12.59 2.96 -3.12
CA ASN A 99 13.18 4.29 -2.95
C ASN A 99 12.61 5.03 -1.74
N LEU A 100 11.28 5.05 -1.57
CA LEU A 100 10.65 5.71 -0.43
C LEU A 100 11.04 5.03 0.89
N SER A 101 11.02 3.70 0.93
CA SER A 101 11.45 2.94 2.11
C SER A 101 12.91 3.22 2.46
N LYS A 102 13.82 3.25 1.47
CA LYS A 102 15.24 3.57 1.69
C LYS A 102 15.43 4.92 2.40
N ASN A 103 14.75 5.97 1.93
CA ASN A 103 14.88 7.31 2.50
C ASN A 103 14.29 7.38 3.92
N VAL A 104 13.09 6.81 4.12
CA VAL A 104 12.43 6.80 5.43
C VAL A 104 13.22 5.97 6.44
N VAL A 105 13.67 4.76 6.06
CA VAL A 105 14.49 3.88 6.91
C VAL A 105 15.79 4.55 7.33
N ALA A 106 16.50 5.20 6.42
CA ALA A 106 17.72 5.93 6.75
C ALA A 106 17.46 6.97 7.86
N LYS A 107 16.34 7.69 7.77
CA LYS A 107 15.94 8.68 8.76
C LYS A 107 15.49 8.03 10.09
N MET A 108 14.76 6.92 10.04
CA MET A 108 14.40 6.14 11.24
C MET A 108 15.65 5.67 11.99
N LEU A 109 16.61 5.07 11.29
CA LEU A 109 17.85 4.57 11.87
C LEU A 109 18.69 5.69 12.51
N ASN A 110 18.86 6.81 11.81
CA ASN A 110 19.63 7.96 12.31
C ASN A 110 19.00 8.60 13.56
N ASN A 111 17.70 8.39 13.79
CA ASN A 111 16.96 8.93 14.95
C ASN A 111 16.57 7.86 15.97
N ASN A 112 17.03 6.61 15.83
CA ASN A 112 16.71 5.48 16.70
C ASN A 112 15.19 5.21 16.85
N ILE A 113 14.43 5.41 15.78
CA ILE A 113 12.97 5.20 15.76
C ILE A 113 12.68 3.72 15.53
N LYS A 114 11.87 3.15 16.42
CA LYS A 114 11.30 1.80 16.28
C LYS A 114 9.98 1.91 15.52
N GLY A 115 10.08 1.84 14.19
CA GLY A 115 8.96 2.16 13.32
C GLY A 115 8.18 0.95 12.78
N SER A 116 7.14 1.25 12.00
CA SER A 116 6.38 0.26 11.24
C SER A 116 6.27 0.64 9.77
N ILE A 117 6.70 -0.27 8.89
CA ILE A 117 6.58 -0.13 7.44
C ILE A 117 5.50 -1.10 6.96
N ILE A 118 4.51 -0.59 6.25
CA ILE A 118 3.36 -1.35 5.74
C ILE A 118 3.32 -1.20 4.23
N ASN A 119 3.55 -2.29 3.52
CA ASN A 119 3.49 -2.32 2.08
C ASN A 119 2.11 -2.83 1.62
N VAL A 120 1.42 -2.09 0.77
CA VAL A 120 0.17 -2.56 0.17
C VAL A 120 0.51 -3.51 -0.98
N SER A 121 0.39 -4.79 -0.69
CA SER A 121 0.54 -5.88 -1.64
C SER A 121 -0.83 -6.25 -2.29
N SER A 122 -1.11 -7.50 -2.43
CA SER A 122 -2.35 -8.07 -2.96
C SER A 122 -2.39 -9.56 -2.65
N GLN A 123 -3.58 -10.19 -2.64
CA GLN A 123 -3.64 -11.65 -2.74
C GLN A 123 -2.88 -12.17 -3.97
N MET A 124 -2.76 -11.34 -5.04
CA MET A 124 -1.95 -11.65 -6.24
C MET A 124 -0.44 -11.51 -6.02
N GLY A 125 0.02 -11.25 -4.82
CA GLY A 125 1.39 -11.48 -4.37
C GLY A 125 1.63 -12.90 -3.84
N HIS A 126 0.58 -13.75 -3.79
CA HIS A 126 0.61 -15.12 -3.29
C HIS A 126 0.01 -16.13 -4.27
N VAL A 127 -0.88 -15.68 -5.16
CA VAL A 127 -1.52 -16.51 -6.20
C VAL A 127 -1.49 -15.79 -7.55
N GLY A 128 -1.60 -16.56 -8.63
CA GLY A 128 -1.71 -16.01 -9.98
C GLY A 128 -3.13 -15.54 -10.31
N GLY A 129 -3.23 -14.74 -11.37
CA GLY A 129 -4.49 -14.32 -11.97
C GLY A 129 -4.40 -14.18 -13.49
N PRO A 130 -5.46 -14.50 -14.26
CA PRO A 130 -5.46 -14.34 -15.70
C PRO A 130 -5.25 -12.87 -16.09
N ASN A 131 -4.45 -12.64 -17.13
CA ASN A 131 -4.11 -11.30 -17.63
C ASN A 131 -3.42 -10.40 -16.58
N ARG A 132 -2.70 -10.97 -15.62
CA ARG A 132 -2.09 -10.26 -14.49
C ARG A 132 -0.60 -10.55 -14.32
N THR A 133 0.09 -11.08 -15.34
CA THR A 133 1.50 -11.48 -15.22
C THR A 133 2.37 -10.37 -14.68
N THR A 134 2.32 -9.17 -15.26
CA THR A 134 3.08 -7.99 -14.78
C THR A 134 2.69 -7.59 -13.36
N TYR A 135 1.38 -7.55 -13.07
CA TYR A 135 0.91 -7.15 -11.74
C TYR A 135 1.31 -8.16 -10.66
N CYS A 136 1.09 -9.46 -10.93
CA CYS A 136 1.54 -10.52 -10.01
C CYS A 136 3.04 -10.42 -9.78
N SER A 137 3.85 -10.30 -10.84
CA SER A 137 5.31 -10.13 -10.72
C SER A 137 5.67 -8.98 -9.78
N SER A 138 5.01 -7.82 -9.92
CA SER A 138 5.26 -6.67 -9.05
C SER A 138 4.87 -6.94 -7.59
N LYS A 139 3.76 -7.64 -7.33
CA LYS A 139 3.30 -7.92 -5.97
C LYS A 139 4.10 -9.04 -5.29
N PHE A 140 4.53 -10.06 -6.02
CA PHE A 140 5.51 -11.04 -5.52
C PHE A 140 6.86 -10.37 -5.18
N ALA A 141 7.30 -9.40 -5.98
CA ALA A 141 8.50 -8.62 -5.66
C ALA A 141 8.36 -7.87 -4.34
N ILE A 142 7.19 -7.26 -4.04
CA ILE A 142 6.91 -6.60 -2.76
C ILE A 142 6.89 -7.58 -1.59
N GLU A 143 6.36 -8.78 -1.76
CA GLU A 143 6.41 -9.81 -0.72
C GLU A 143 7.86 -10.23 -0.41
N GLY A 144 8.68 -10.45 -1.44
CA GLY A 144 10.10 -10.75 -1.26
C GLY A 144 10.87 -9.61 -0.61
N PHE A 145 10.66 -8.36 -1.07
CA PHE A 145 11.23 -7.15 -0.49
C PHE A 145 10.87 -7.00 0.98
N THR A 146 9.60 -7.18 1.33
CA THR A 146 9.11 -7.08 2.72
C THR A 146 9.81 -8.07 3.64
N LYS A 147 9.95 -9.34 3.22
CA LYS A 147 10.61 -10.38 4.03
C LYS A 147 12.10 -10.08 4.25
N ALA A 148 12.80 -9.67 3.20
CA ALA A 148 14.22 -9.33 3.29
C ALA A 148 14.45 -8.11 4.20
N LEU A 149 13.69 -7.03 3.99
CA LEU A 149 13.79 -5.81 4.77
C LEU A 149 13.39 -6.03 6.24
N ALA A 150 12.42 -6.91 6.51
CA ALA A 150 12.03 -7.26 7.87
C ALA A 150 13.17 -7.89 8.66
N ILE A 151 13.95 -8.80 8.05
CA ILE A 151 15.10 -9.43 8.67
C ILE A 151 16.21 -8.40 8.90
N GLU A 152 16.46 -7.52 7.92
CA GLU A 152 17.50 -6.49 7.99
C GLU A 152 17.24 -5.48 9.12
N LEU A 153 15.96 -5.08 9.31
CA LEU A 153 15.60 -4.01 10.24
C LEU A 153 15.14 -4.50 11.63
N ALA A 154 14.89 -5.78 11.80
CA ALA A 154 14.47 -6.35 13.09
C ALA A 154 15.41 -6.02 14.26
N PRO A 155 16.76 -6.04 14.10
CA PRO A 155 17.67 -5.64 15.17
C PRO A 155 17.50 -4.18 15.65
N ASN A 156 16.93 -3.32 14.78
CA ASN A 156 16.67 -1.92 15.10
C ASN A 156 15.26 -1.69 15.67
N GLY A 157 14.45 -2.75 15.79
CA GLY A 157 13.07 -2.66 16.26
C GLY A 157 12.10 -2.09 15.23
N ILE A 158 12.46 -2.03 13.95
CA ILE A 158 11.58 -1.60 12.86
C ILE A 158 10.89 -2.84 12.28
N ARG A 159 9.57 -2.82 12.22
CA ARG A 159 8.74 -3.89 11.67
C ARG A 159 8.37 -3.61 10.22
N VAL A 160 8.33 -4.63 9.39
CA VAL A 160 7.96 -4.51 7.98
C VAL A 160 6.98 -5.62 7.61
N ASN A 161 5.76 -5.26 7.21
CA ASN A 161 4.70 -6.22 6.88
C ASN A 161 3.95 -5.81 5.61
N THR A 162 3.15 -6.72 5.05
CA THR A 162 2.24 -6.40 3.96
C THR A 162 0.78 -6.49 4.40
N VAL A 163 -0.07 -5.65 3.80
CA VAL A 163 -1.52 -5.86 3.72
C VAL A 163 -1.82 -6.37 2.33
N CYS A 164 -2.56 -7.49 2.24
CA CYS A 164 -2.82 -8.21 1.00
C CYS A 164 -4.32 -8.25 0.69
N PRO A 165 -4.89 -7.18 0.11
CA PRO A 165 -6.31 -7.15 -0.25
C PRO A 165 -6.64 -8.04 -1.44
N THR A 166 -7.90 -8.48 -1.51
CA THR A 166 -8.55 -8.91 -2.75
C THR A 166 -9.09 -7.73 -3.54
N PHE A 167 -10.09 -7.94 -4.39
CA PHE A 167 -10.79 -6.88 -5.11
C PHE A 167 -11.59 -5.98 -4.15
N ILE A 168 -11.10 -4.77 -3.97
CA ILE A 168 -11.73 -3.72 -3.17
C ILE A 168 -12.46 -2.74 -4.10
N GLN A 169 -13.66 -2.34 -3.75
CA GLN A 169 -14.41 -1.32 -4.50
C GLN A 169 -13.71 0.04 -4.39
N THR A 170 -13.05 0.44 -5.48
CA THR A 170 -12.27 1.66 -5.59
C THR A 170 -12.33 2.18 -7.03
N PRO A 171 -11.98 3.45 -7.29
CA PRO A 171 -11.88 3.95 -8.67
C PRO A 171 -10.97 3.12 -9.58
N MET A 172 -9.95 2.46 -9.04
CA MET A 172 -9.06 1.57 -9.81
C MET A 172 -9.77 0.30 -10.29
N THR A 173 -10.68 -0.26 -9.49
CA THR A 173 -11.35 -1.54 -9.79
C THR A 173 -12.70 -1.33 -10.49
N GLU A 174 -13.32 -0.16 -10.33
CA GLU A 174 -14.62 0.17 -10.90
C GLU A 174 -14.73 -0.11 -12.41
N PRO A 175 -13.77 0.24 -13.28
CA PRO A 175 -13.86 -0.04 -14.71
C PRO A 175 -14.01 -1.53 -15.03
N PHE A 176 -13.38 -2.42 -14.25
CA PHE A 176 -13.46 -3.87 -14.43
C PHE A 176 -14.78 -4.43 -13.86
N LEU A 177 -15.28 -3.84 -12.78
CA LEU A 177 -16.50 -4.27 -12.10
C LEU A 177 -17.79 -3.84 -12.82
N LYS A 178 -17.69 -3.03 -13.88
CA LYS A 178 -18.80 -2.73 -14.80
C LYS A 178 -19.16 -3.92 -15.70
N ASP A 179 -18.22 -4.83 -15.93
CA ASP A 179 -18.48 -6.12 -16.58
C ASP A 179 -19.12 -7.07 -15.55
N GLU A 180 -20.39 -7.34 -15.72
CA GLU A 180 -21.16 -8.16 -14.77
C GLU A 180 -20.68 -9.63 -14.74
N GLU A 181 -20.17 -10.17 -15.85
CA GLU A 181 -19.61 -11.53 -15.88
C GLU A 181 -18.29 -11.59 -15.09
N PHE A 182 -17.42 -10.63 -15.33
CA PHE A 182 -16.18 -10.48 -14.56
C PHE A 182 -16.45 -10.30 -13.07
N LYS A 183 -17.41 -9.44 -12.72
CA LYS A 183 -17.81 -9.18 -11.33
C LYS A 183 -18.37 -10.44 -10.66
N LYS A 184 -19.25 -11.15 -11.33
CA LYS A 184 -19.83 -12.43 -10.83
C LYS A 184 -18.76 -13.48 -10.62
N THR A 185 -17.86 -13.64 -11.60
CA THR A 185 -16.72 -14.56 -11.50
C THR A 185 -15.80 -14.19 -10.34
N THR A 186 -15.46 -12.90 -10.21
CA THR A 186 -14.63 -12.38 -9.12
C THR A 186 -15.24 -12.63 -7.75
N ILE A 187 -16.55 -12.33 -7.58
CA ILE A 187 -17.26 -12.61 -6.32
C ILE A 187 -17.28 -14.11 -6.03
N GLY A 188 -17.49 -14.94 -7.05
CA GLY A 188 -17.48 -16.41 -6.91
C GLY A 188 -16.14 -16.98 -6.45
N MET A 189 -15.05 -16.23 -6.63
CA MET A 189 -13.72 -16.58 -6.12
C MET A 189 -13.51 -16.16 -4.66
N ILE A 190 -14.36 -15.33 -4.09
CA ILE A 190 -14.27 -14.84 -2.70
C ILE A 190 -15.23 -15.65 -1.82
N PRO A 191 -14.78 -16.55 -0.93
CA PRO A 191 -15.66 -17.36 -0.08
C PRO A 191 -16.66 -16.56 0.75
N LEU A 192 -16.32 -15.34 1.20
CA LEU A 192 -17.26 -14.45 1.88
C LEU A 192 -18.37 -13.89 0.97
N GLY A 193 -18.37 -14.18 -0.35
CA GLY A 193 -19.45 -13.89 -1.29
C GLY A 193 -19.64 -12.40 -1.62
N ARG A 194 -18.65 -11.54 -1.34
CA ARG A 194 -18.71 -10.11 -1.64
C ARG A 194 -17.33 -9.54 -2.00
N LEU A 195 -17.35 -8.44 -2.72
CA LEU A 195 -16.15 -7.60 -2.87
C LEU A 195 -15.78 -6.95 -1.52
N GLY A 196 -14.51 -6.64 -1.36
CA GLY A 196 -14.06 -5.83 -0.23
C GLY A 196 -14.45 -4.36 -0.41
N GLU A 197 -14.58 -3.68 0.71
CA GLU A 197 -14.72 -2.22 0.79
C GLU A 197 -13.50 -1.61 1.48
N VAL A 198 -13.27 -0.31 1.29
CA VAL A 198 -12.13 0.38 1.91
C VAL A 198 -12.14 0.24 3.43
N LYS A 199 -13.32 0.23 4.04
CA LYS A 199 -13.47 0.05 5.50
C LYS A 199 -12.95 -1.30 6.01
N ASP A 200 -12.97 -2.36 5.18
CA ASP A 200 -12.46 -3.68 5.55
C ASP A 200 -10.92 -3.67 5.77
N LEU A 201 -10.23 -2.65 5.23
CA LEU A 201 -8.78 -2.50 5.34
C LEU A 201 -8.34 -1.53 6.46
N MET A 202 -9.25 -0.69 6.98
CA MET A 202 -8.89 0.34 7.96
C MET A 202 -8.32 -0.26 9.24
N GLY A 203 -9.00 -1.26 9.81
CA GLY A 203 -8.51 -2.00 10.98
C GLY A 203 -7.13 -2.65 10.78
N PRO A 204 -6.92 -3.43 9.71
CA PRO A 204 -5.61 -3.96 9.32
C PRO A 204 -4.47 -2.94 9.29
N PHE A 205 -4.67 -1.74 8.75
CA PHE A 205 -3.65 -0.69 8.75
C PHE A 205 -3.35 -0.20 10.17
N VAL A 206 -4.37 0.09 10.97
CA VAL A 206 -4.20 0.52 12.36
C VAL A 206 -3.51 -0.57 13.19
N PHE A 207 -3.91 -1.83 13.02
CA PHE A 207 -3.28 -2.96 13.69
C PHE A 207 -1.78 -3.06 13.39
N LEU A 208 -1.39 -3.06 12.10
CA LEU A 208 0.03 -3.16 11.73
C LEU A 208 0.83 -1.91 12.10
N ALA A 209 0.21 -0.73 12.17
CA ALA A 209 0.85 0.51 12.57
C ALA A 209 1.09 0.59 14.09
N SER A 210 0.34 -0.15 14.90
CA SER A 210 0.32 -0.03 16.36
C SER A 210 1.13 -1.13 17.06
N GLU A 211 1.30 -0.97 18.38
CA GLU A 211 1.93 -1.97 19.27
C GLU A 211 1.13 -3.29 19.37
N ALA A 212 -0.13 -3.32 18.95
CA ALA A 212 -0.92 -4.55 18.87
C ALA A 212 -0.29 -5.60 17.93
N SER A 213 0.59 -5.19 17.02
CA SER A 213 1.36 -6.07 16.12
C SER A 213 2.86 -6.10 16.43
N SER A 214 3.27 -5.81 17.68
CA SER A 214 4.67 -5.65 18.08
C SER A 214 5.56 -6.88 17.80
N LEU A 215 5.00 -8.09 17.72
CA LEU A 215 5.75 -9.32 17.39
C LEU A 215 5.61 -9.71 15.90
N MET A 216 4.99 -8.85 15.06
CA MET A 216 4.78 -9.14 13.65
C MET A 216 5.77 -8.37 12.78
N THR A 217 6.66 -9.10 12.09
CA THR A 217 7.51 -8.58 11.02
C THR A 217 7.72 -9.65 9.94
N GLY A 218 7.88 -9.25 8.68
CA GLY A 218 8.00 -10.15 7.54
C GLY A 218 6.70 -10.91 7.20
N SER A 219 5.58 -10.51 7.77
CA SER A 219 4.28 -11.21 7.65
C SER A 219 3.40 -10.56 6.59
N SER A 220 2.55 -11.40 5.98
CA SER A 220 1.54 -10.97 5.02
C SER A 220 0.15 -11.08 5.68
N LEU A 221 -0.51 -9.93 5.90
CA LEU A 221 -1.86 -9.88 6.45
C LEU A 221 -2.88 -9.96 5.32
N MET A 222 -3.41 -11.17 5.11
CA MET A 222 -4.43 -11.41 4.08
C MET A 222 -5.76 -10.78 4.47
N VAL A 223 -6.33 -9.95 3.59
CA VAL A 223 -7.66 -9.33 3.73
C VAL A 223 -8.43 -9.58 2.43
N ASP A 224 -8.69 -10.84 2.16
CA ASP A 224 -9.10 -11.33 0.85
C ASP A 224 -10.43 -12.10 0.83
N GLY A 225 -11.13 -12.13 1.95
CA GLY A 225 -12.40 -12.84 2.08
C GLY A 225 -12.29 -14.34 1.87
N GLY A 226 -11.09 -14.91 2.05
CA GLY A 226 -10.79 -16.32 1.91
C GLY A 226 -10.37 -16.74 0.50
N TRP A 227 -10.08 -15.80 -0.41
CA TRP A 227 -9.64 -16.11 -1.77
C TRP A 227 -8.45 -17.07 -1.82
N THR A 228 -7.43 -16.84 -0.99
CA THR A 228 -6.21 -17.63 -0.95
C THR A 228 -6.25 -18.84 -0.01
N SER A 229 -7.39 -19.12 0.61
CA SER A 229 -7.54 -20.24 1.57
C SER A 229 -7.82 -21.59 0.90
N ARG A 230 -7.78 -21.68 -0.41
CA ARG A 230 -8.05 -22.87 -1.23
C ARG A 230 -6.95 -23.10 -2.26
#